data_1da3cd4bd09e1dae7d788978782e865f
#
_entry.id   1da3cd4bd09e1dae7d788978782e865f
#
_cell.length_a   1.000
_cell.length_b   1.000
_cell.length_c   1.000
_cell.angle_alpha   90.00
_cell.angle_beta   90.00
_cell.angle_gamma   90.00
#
_symmetry.space_group_name_H-M   'P 1'
#
loop_
_entity.id
_entity.type
_entity.pdbx_description
1 polymer ?
#
loop_
_entity_poly.entity_id
_entity_poly.type
_entity_poly.pdbx_seq_one_letter_code
_entity_poly.pdbx_strand_id
1 'polypeptide(L)'
;TPSNRRQRQMCIRDRYRKETGGELTACDECVYTWSQIERHARCAFDLAMGRKKHVTMVNKPNAMETGVLWQTVYEKVAEEYPEVHYETMLIDGCAARLVSRPGYFDVIAAENMFGDILSDLANSAAGSMGIAGSGDIGSEGKGLYECAGGSAPDIAGQNIANPIAEILSAALMLRLSFHMTVEADAIEAAIVKVLDDGYRTGDIMTPGGKRLSC
;
A
#
# COMPACT_ATOMS: atom_id res chain seq x y z
N THR A 1 -7.28 15.83 2.11
CA THR A 1 -6.94 16.68 0.95
C THR A 1 -7.73 16.27 -0.27
N PRO A 2 -8.08 17.20 -1.23
CA PRO A 2 -8.91 16.89 -2.41
C PRO A 2 -8.30 15.84 -3.35
N SER A 3 -6.98 15.66 -3.35
CA SER A 3 -6.25 14.71 -4.20
C SER A 3 -6.49 13.25 -3.82
N ASN A 4 -6.51 12.96 -2.53
CA ASN A 4 -6.71 11.61 -2.02
C ASN A 4 -8.14 11.07 -2.31
N ARG A 5 -9.14 11.97 -2.38
CA ARG A 5 -10.50 11.58 -2.76
C ARG A 5 -10.66 11.19 -4.24
N ARG A 6 -9.89 11.78 -5.15
CA ARG A 6 -10.02 11.49 -6.59
C ARG A 6 -9.45 10.12 -6.94
N GLN A 7 -8.37 9.69 -6.30
CA GLN A 7 -7.74 8.40 -6.59
C GLN A 7 -8.48 7.23 -5.95
N ARG A 8 -8.96 7.39 -4.72
CA ARG A 8 -9.84 6.40 -4.06
C ARG A 8 -11.18 6.22 -4.77
N GLN A 9 -11.55 7.16 -5.64
CA GLN A 9 -12.78 7.08 -6.45
C GLN A 9 -12.60 6.37 -7.80
N MET A 10 -11.38 5.99 -8.20
CA MET A 10 -11.15 5.38 -9.52
C MET A 10 -11.79 4.00 -9.69
N CYS A 11 -12.08 3.29 -8.61
CA CYS A 11 -12.68 1.96 -8.64
C CYS A 11 -14.20 1.96 -8.51
N ILE A 12 -14.77 3.01 -7.87
CA ILE A 12 -16.21 3.15 -7.68
C ILE A 12 -16.71 4.21 -8.65
N ARG A 13 -17.25 3.78 -9.78
CA ARG A 13 -17.68 4.68 -10.86
C ARG A 13 -19.05 5.26 -10.63
N ASP A 14 -20.01 4.46 -10.20
CA ASP A 14 -21.37 4.90 -9.92
C ASP A 14 -21.81 4.58 -8.51
N ARG A 15 -22.34 5.60 -7.86
CA ARG A 15 -22.97 5.50 -6.55
C ARG A 15 -24.35 6.08 -6.61
N TYR A 16 -25.34 5.30 -6.26
CA TYR A 16 -26.69 5.82 -6.19
C TYR A 16 -27.49 5.27 -5.03
N ARG A 17 -28.49 6.07 -4.64
CA ARG A 17 -29.54 5.64 -3.74
C ARG A 17 -30.87 5.80 -4.47
N LYS A 18 -31.72 4.80 -4.39
CA LYS A 18 -33.06 4.83 -4.98
C LYS A 18 -34.04 4.15 -4.06
N GLU A 19 -35.32 4.52 -4.19
CA GLU A 19 -36.40 3.73 -3.59
C GLU A 19 -36.75 2.59 -4.55
N THR A 20 -36.80 1.38 -4.00
CA THR A 20 -37.21 0.17 -4.73
C THR A 20 -38.16 -0.60 -3.85
N GLY A 21 -39.43 -0.75 -4.30
CA GLY A 21 -40.45 -1.43 -3.52
C GLY A 21 -40.82 -0.77 -2.18
N GLY A 22 -40.63 0.57 -2.05
CA GLY A 22 -40.87 1.32 -0.81
C GLY A 22 -39.69 1.31 0.17
N GLU A 23 -38.54 0.73 -0.20
CA GLU A 23 -37.34 0.70 0.62
C GLU A 23 -36.21 1.49 0.00
N LEU A 24 -35.42 2.18 0.82
CA LEU A 24 -34.21 2.88 0.38
C LEU A 24 -33.10 1.87 0.08
N THR A 25 -32.67 1.83 -1.19
CA THR A 25 -31.59 0.95 -1.68
C THR A 25 -30.36 1.78 -2.01
N ALA A 26 -29.18 1.32 -1.61
CA ALA A 26 -27.89 1.89 -2.00
C ALA A 26 -27.10 0.89 -2.86
N CYS A 27 -26.38 1.39 -3.86
CA CYS A 27 -25.53 0.59 -4.71
C CYS A 27 -24.23 1.35 -5.01
N ASP A 28 -23.10 0.63 -4.94
CA ASP A 28 -21.78 1.08 -5.37
C ASP A 28 -21.25 0.10 -6.43
N GLU A 29 -20.86 0.62 -7.62
CA GLU A 29 -20.29 -0.20 -8.68
C GLU A 29 -18.77 -0.19 -8.62
N CYS A 30 -18.16 -1.35 -8.44
CA CYS A 30 -16.73 -1.55 -8.53
C CYS A 30 -16.37 -2.07 -9.91
N VAL A 31 -15.59 -1.29 -10.70
CA VAL A 31 -15.30 -1.61 -12.10
C VAL A 31 -13.80 -1.54 -12.36
N TYR A 32 -13.25 -2.65 -12.87
CA TYR A 32 -11.88 -2.75 -13.36
C TYR A 32 -11.84 -3.26 -14.79
N THR A 33 -10.93 -2.75 -15.60
CA THR A 33 -10.64 -3.28 -16.93
C THR A 33 -9.42 -4.17 -16.92
N TRP A 34 -9.32 -5.08 -17.89
CA TRP A 34 -8.15 -5.94 -18.09
C TRP A 34 -6.84 -5.15 -18.07
N SER A 35 -6.75 -4.08 -18.87
CA SER A 35 -5.52 -3.27 -18.99
C SER A 35 -5.12 -2.54 -17.70
N GLN A 36 -6.10 -2.17 -16.86
CA GLN A 36 -5.82 -1.57 -15.54
C GLN A 36 -5.18 -2.61 -14.60
N ILE A 37 -5.75 -3.81 -14.56
CA ILE A 37 -5.25 -4.90 -13.72
C ILE A 37 -3.89 -5.38 -14.22
N GLU A 38 -3.72 -5.54 -15.53
CA GLU A 38 -2.45 -5.97 -16.14
C GLU A 38 -1.31 -5.01 -15.81
N ARG A 39 -1.53 -3.69 -15.92
CA ARG A 39 -0.53 -2.70 -15.53
C ARG A 39 -0.16 -2.81 -14.05
N HIS A 40 -1.15 -2.99 -13.17
CA HIS A 40 -0.93 -3.19 -11.75
C HIS A 40 -0.16 -4.49 -11.48
N ALA A 41 -0.50 -5.58 -12.17
CA ALA A 41 0.19 -6.86 -12.03
C ALA A 41 1.67 -6.74 -12.43
N ARG A 42 1.96 -6.16 -13.60
CA ARG A 42 3.35 -5.92 -14.04
C ARG A 42 4.14 -5.13 -13.01
N CYS A 43 3.56 -4.05 -12.47
CA CYS A 43 4.21 -3.26 -11.42
C CYS A 43 4.54 -4.10 -10.17
N ALA A 44 3.63 -4.98 -9.75
CA ALA A 44 3.84 -5.85 -8.60
C ALA A 44 4.96 -6.91 -8.85
N PHE A 45 4.97 -7.51 -10.04
CA PHE A 45 6.00 -8.48 -10.42
C PHE A 45 7.37 -7.82 -10.61
N ASP A 46 7.44 -6.66 -11.27
CA ASP A 46 8.67 -5.89 -11.43
C ASP A 46 9.27 -5.50 -10.07
N LEU A 47 8.41 -5.06 -9.14
CA LEU A 47 8.83 -4.76 -7.78
C LEU A 47 9.40 -6.01 -7.08
N ALA A 48 8.76 -7.16 -7.23
CA ALA A 48 9.18 -8.42 -6.62
C ALA A 48 10.52 -8.92 -7.17
N MET A 49 10.84 -8.64 -8.45
CA MET A 49 12.12 -9.02 -9.08
C MET A 49 13.33 -8.43 -8.36
N GLY A 50 13.20 -7.21 -7.82
CA GLY A 50 14.24 -6.56 -7.02
C GLY A 50 14.22 -6.94 -5.52
N ARG A 51 13.35 -7.87 -5.11
CA ARG A 51 13.12 -8.25 -3.70
C ARG A 51 13.27 -9.76 -3.50
N LYS A 52 12.41 -10.38 -2.66
CA LYS A 52 12.44 -11.82 -2.36
C LYS A 52 11.75 -12.67 -3.44
N LYS A 53 11.33 -12.07 -4.54
CA LYS A 53 10.66 -12.73 -5.68
C LYS A 53 9.39 -13.50 -5.27
N HIS A 54 8.56 -12.90 -4.44
CA HIS A 54 7.30 -13.48 -4.00
C HIS A 54 6.16 -12.46 -4.11
N VAL A 55 5.13 -12.79 -4.89
CA VAL A 55 3.90 -11.98 -5.05
C VAL A 55 2.71 -12.76 -4.51
N THR A 56 2.05 -12.21 -3.51
CA THR A 56 0.76 -12.68 -3.01
C THR A 56 -0.33 -11.75 -3.52
N MET A 57 -1.14 -12.21 -4.49
CA MET A 57 -2.30 -11.46 -4.98
C MET A 57 -3.51 -11.74 -4.10
N VAL A 58 -4.10 -10.69 -3.55
CA VAL A 58 -5.19 -10.78 -2.59
C VAL A 58 -6.50 -10.32 -3.20
N ASN A 59 -7.51 -11.16 -3.11
CA ASN A 59 -8.82 -10.93 -3.71
C ASN A 59 -9.96 -11.60 -2.92
N LYS A 60 -11.18 -11.54 -3.48
CA LYS A 60 -12.37 -12.23 -2.94
C LYS A 60 -13.23 -12.81 -4.09
N PRO A 61 -12.69 -13.74 -4.90
CA PRO A 61 -13.38 -14.24 -6.11
C PRO A 61 -14.66 -15.03 -5.80
N ASN A 62 -14.81 -15.53 -4.59
CA ASN A 62 -16.02 -16.20 -4.13
C ASN A 62 -17.17 -15.24 -3.78
N ALA A 63 -16.93 -13.94 -3.81
CA ALA A 63 -17.94 -12.91 -3.50
C ALA A 63 -18.02 -11.79 -4.55
N MET A 64 -16.98 -11.63 -5.39
CA MET A 64 -16.85 -10.51 -6.31
C MET A 64 -16.36 -10.97 -7.69
N GLU A 65 -17.12 -10.67 -8.74
CA GLU A 65 -16.73 -10.98 -10.13
C GLU A 65 -15.45 -10.22 -10.54
N THR A 66 -15.25 -9.01 -10.02
CA THR A 66 -13.99 -8.30 -10.18
C THR A 66 -12.81 -9.09 -9.65
N GLY A 67 -12.97 -9.82 -8.54
CA GLY A 67 -11.93 -10.69 -7.98
C GLY A 67 -11.56 -11.84 -8.91
N VAL A 68 -12.53 -12.40 -9.64
CA VAL A 68 -12.27 -13.43 -10.65
C VAL A 68 -11.44 -12.85 -11.80
N LEU A 69 -11.79 -11.66 -12.29
CA LEU A 69 -11.02 -10.98 -13.34
C LEU A 69 -9.59 -10.65 -12.89
N TRP A 70 -9.43 -10.15 -11.65
CA TRP A 70 -8.10 -9.88 -11.08
C TRP A 70 -7.24 -11.14 -11.06
N GLN A 71 -7.78 -12.26 -10.60
CA GLN A 71 -7.06 -13.54 -10.58
C GLN A 71 -6.64 -13.97 -11.98
N THR A 72 -7.56 -13.95 -12.94
CA THR A 72 -7.30 -14.36 -14.33
C THR A 72 -6.17 -13.54 -14.97
N VAL A 73 -6.18 -12.21 -14.76
CA VAL A 73 -5.14 -11.33 -15.33
C VAL A 73 -3.79 -11.57 -14.66
N TYR A 74 -3.77 -11.73 -13.33
CA TYR A 74 -2.54 -12.00 -12.59
C TYR A 74 -1.91 -13.33 -12.95
N GLU A 75 -2.71 -14.40 -13.11
CA GLU A 75 -2.25 -15.71 -13.57
C GLU A 75 -1.61 -15.59 -14.95
N LYS A 76 -2.22 -14.80 -15.86
CA LYS A 76 -1.67 -14.58 -17.19
C LYS A 76 -0.36 -13.81 -17.19
N VAL A 77 -0.23 -12.76 -16.37
CA VAL A 77 1.00 -11.98 -16.26
C VAL A 77 2.10 -12.80 -15.57
N ALA A 78 1.76 -13.65 -14.60
CA ALA A 78 2.72 -14.51 -13.90
C ALA A 78 3.51 -15.44 -14.85
N GLU A 79 2.91 -15.86 -15.97
CA GLU A 79 3.59 -16.68 -16.99
C GLU A 79 4.86 -15.99 -17.55
N GLU A 80 4.90 -14.66 -17.53
CA GLU A 80 6.02 -13.86 -18.03
C GLU A 80 7.14 -13.67 -16.98
N TYR A 81 6.88 -14.04 -15.71
CA TYR A 81 7.80 -13.89 -14.58
C TYR A 81 8.12 -15.22 -13.89
N PRO A 82 8.72 -16.20 -14.60
CA PRO A 82 8.91 -17.55 -14.07
C PRO A 82 9.82 -17.64 -12.84
N GLU A 83 10.58 -16.58 -12.55
CA GLU A 83 11.45 -16.51 -11.37
C GLU A 83 10.72 -16.03 -10.11
N VAL A 84 9.48 -15.53 -10.25
CA VAL A 84 8.71 -15.01 -9.13
C VAL A 84 7.73 -16.06 -8.65
N HIS A 85 7.79 -16.39 -7.37
CA HIS A 85 6.77 -17.21 -6.75
C HIS A 85 5.46 -16.43 -6.66
N TYR A 86 4.45 -16.90 -7.35
CA TYR A 86 3.12 -16.31 -7.37
C TYR A 86 2.11 -17.20 -6.65
N GLU A 87 1.32 -16.57 -5.79
CA GLU A 87 0.17 -17.23 -5.15
C GLU A 87 -1.03 -16.28 -5.05
N THR A 88 -2.21 -16.85 -4.92
CA THR A 88 -3.43 -16.12 -4.60
C THR A 88 -3.87 -16.41 -3.17
N MET A 89 -4.44 -15.41 -2.51
CA MET A 89 -4.96 -15.53 -1.15
C MET A 89 -6.27 -14.76 -0.99
N LEU A 90 -7.23 -15.32 -0.24
CA LEU A 90 -8.43 -14.59 0.12
C LEU A 90 -8.08 -13.48 1.12
N ILE A 91 -8.76 -12.33 1.01
CA ILE A 91 -8.52 -11.15 1.86
C ILE A 91 -8.57 -11.46 3.37
N ASP A 92 -9.53 -12.25 3.81
CA ASP A 92 -9.67 -12.67 5.20
C ASP A 92 -8.50 -13.55 5.67
N GLY A 93 -8.05 -14.48 4.83
CA GLY A 93 -6.85 -15.29 5.10
C GLY A 93 -5.57 -14.46 5.12
N CYS A 94 -5.43 -13.49 4.20
CA CYS A 94 -4.31 -12.57 4.17
C CYS A 94 -4.25 -11.71 5.44
N ALA A 95 -5.36 -11.11 5.84
CA ALA A 95 -5.44 -10.29 7.04
C ALA A 95 -5.04 -11.07 8.30
N ALA A 96 -5.54 -12.30 8.46
CA ALA A 96 -5.17 -13.18 9.58
C ALA A 96 -3.67 -13.54 9.56
N ARG A 97 -3.11 -13.83 8.38
CA ARG A 97 -1.69 -14.18 8.22
C ARG A 97 -0.78 -12.96 8.41
N LEU A 98 -1.22 -11.77 8.00
CA LEU A 98 -0.46 -10.55 8.19
C LEU A 98 -0.24 -10.22 9.68
N VAL A 99 -1.22 -10.52 10.52
CA VAL A 99 -1.08 -10.39 11.98
C VAL A 99 -0.22 -11.50 12.58
N SER A 100 -0.44 -12.75 12.17
CA SER A 100 0.20 -13.92 12.79
C SER A 100 1.61 -14.20 12.28
N ARG A 101 1.89 -13.87 11.01
CA ARG A 101 3.17 -14.15 10.31
C ARG A 101 3.50 -13.08 9.27
N PRO A 102 3.71 -11.80 9.66
CA PRO A 102 3.94 -10.72 8.70
C PRO A 102 5.16 -10.96 7.80
N GLY A 103 6.21 -11.60 8.30
CA GLY A 103 7.42 -11.94 7.54
C GLY A 103 7.23 -12.98 6.42
N TYR A 104 6.05 -13.57 6.30
CA TYR A 104 5.69 -14.46 5.20
C TYR A 104 5.62 -13.70 3.87
N PHE A 105 5.14 -12.48 3.87
CA PHE A 105 4.91 -11.68 2.69
C PHE A 105 6.18 -10.96 2.21
N ASP A 106 6.23 -10.76 0.89
CA ASP A 106 7.18 -9.85 0.25
C ASP A 106 6.41 -8.72 -0.47
N VAL A 107 5.70 -9.04 -1.54
CA VAL A 107 4.82 -8.10 -2.24
C VAL A 107 3.38 -8.59 -2.10
N ILE A 108 2.54 -7.80 -1.47
CA ILE A 108 1.10 -8.03 -1.44
C ILE A 108 0.48 -7.13 -2.51
N ALA A 109 -0.22 -7.75 -3.45
CA ALA A 109 -0.94 -7.07 -4.52
C ALA A 109 -2.44 -7.24 -4.31
N ALA A 110 -3.20 -6.14 -4.32
CA ALA A 110 -4.64 -6.15 -4.09
C ALA A 110 -5.33 -5.03 -4.85
N GLU A 111 -6.64 -5.18 -5.06
CA GLU A 111 -7.45 -4.06 -5.50
C GLU A 111 -7.51 -2.95 -4.44
N ASN A 112 -7.98 -1.77 -4.81
CA ASN A 112 -7.88 -0.56 -4.00
C ASN A 112 -8.45 -0.71 -2.57
N MET A 113 -9.66 -1.23 -2.42
CA MET A 113 -10.32 -1.34 -1.10
C MET A 113 -9.59 -2.32 -0.19
N PHE A 114 -9.18 -3.47 -0.73
CA PHE A 114 -8.44 -4.47 0.06
C PHE A 114 -7.01 -4.00 0.34
N GLY A 115 -6.38 -3.33 -0.61
CA GLY A 115 -5.06 -2.75 -0.44
C GLY A 115 -5.02 -1.68 0.66
N ASP A 116 -6.01 -0.79 0.70
CA ASP A 116 -6.17 0.25 1.71
C ASP A 116 -6.28 -0.36 3.12
N ILE A 117 -7.14 -1.39 3.29
CA ILE A 117 -7.29 -2.08 4.57
C ILE A 117 -6.04 -2.84 4.99
N LEU A 118 -5.43 -3.57 4.04
CA LEU A 118 -4.24 -4.38 4.34
C LEU A 118 -3.00 -3.53 4.63
N SER A 119 -2.83 -2.39 3.96
CA SER A 119 -1.71 -1.49 4.22
C SER A 119 -1.79 -0.88 5.63
N ASP A 120 -2.96 -0.44 6.05
CA ASP A 120 -3.16 0.08 7.40
C ASP A 120 -2.96 -0.99 8.47
N LEU A 121 -3.44 -2.21 8.21
CA LEU A 121 -3.19 -3.36 9.09
C LEU A 121 -1.70 -3.71 9.18
N ALA A 122 -0.98 -3.70 8.05
CA ALA A 122 0.45 -3.97 7.99
C ALA A 122 1.26 -2.91 8.77
N ASN A 123 0.92 -1.63 8.58
CA ASN A 123 1.56 -0.52 9.27
C ASN A 123 1.34 -0.59 10.78
N SER A 124 0.11 -0.91 11.20
CA SER A 124 -0.22 -1.11 12.62
C SER A 124 0.54 -2.30 13.22
N ALA A 125 0.62 -3.41 12.49
CA ALA A 125 1.38 -4.59 12.90
C ALA A 125 2.90 -4.33 12.96
N ALA A 126 3.43 -3.42 12.12
CA ALA A 126 4.82 -2.97 12.15
C ALA A 126 5.12 -1.98 13.29
N GLY A 127 4.09 -1.44 13.96
CA GLY A 127 4.21 -0.61 15.15
C GLY A 127 3.74 0.83 15.00
N SER A 128 3.69 1.41 13.81
CA SER A 128 3.20 2.78 13.60
C SER A 128 2.84 3.06 12.14
N MET A 129 1.80 3.85 11.93
CA MET A 129 1.49 4.49 10.63
C MET A 129 2.57 5.49 10.20
N GLY A 130 3.33 6.04 11.16
CA GLY A 130 4.37 7.04 10.92
C GLY A 130 5.67 6.50 10.30
N ILE A 131 5.75 5.19 9.99
CA ILE A 131 6.93 4.55 9.35
C ILE A 131 6.66 4.09 7.91
N ALA A 132 5.45 4.26 7.41
CA ALA A 132 5.06 3.76 6.09
C ALA A 132 5.11 4.86 5.03
N GLY A 133 6.11 4.83 4.17
CA GLY A 133 6.13 5.63 2.94
C GLY A 133 5.08 5.13 1.95
N SER A 134 4.46 6.06 1.21
CA SER A 134 3.43 5.76 0.23
C SER A 134 3.61 6.56 -1.06
N GLY A 135 3.09 6.03 -2.17
CA GLY A 135 3.11 6.70 -3.45
C GLY A 135 2.09 6.13 -4.43
N ASP A 136 1.41 7.03 -5.12
CA ASP A 136 0.48 6.74 -6.21
C ASP A 136 1.17 6.99 -7.54
N ILE A 137 1.45 5.95 -8.31
CA ILE A 137 2.26 6.04 -9.53
C ILE A 137 1.36 5.93 -10.76
N GLY A 138 1.38 6.98 -11.58
CA GLY A 138 0.69 7.01 -12.86
C GLY A 138 1.41 6.19 -13.94
N SER A 139 0.70 5.93 -15.04
CA SER A 139 1.22 5.16 -16.19
C SER A 139 2.43 5.79 -16.89
N GLU A 140 2.65 7.09 -16.70
CA GLU A 140 3.75 7.86 -17.30
C GLU A 140 4.93 8.09 -16.35
N GLY A 141 5.01 7.36 -15.23
CA GLY A 141 6.06 7.51 -14.23
C GLY A 141 5.91 8.74 -13.33
N LYS A 142 4.88 9.57 -13.54
CA LYS A 142 4.54 10.67 -12.63
C LYS A 142 3.78 10.11 -11.44
N GLY A 143 4.17 10.50 -10.23
CA GLY A 143 3.55 10.04 -9.00
C GLY A 143 3.15 11.15 -8.06
N LEU A 144 2.27 10.83 -7.13
CA LEU A 144 1.98 11.60 -5.94
C LEU A 144 2.50 10.81 -4.74
N TYR A 145 3.35 11.41 -3.96
CA TYR A 145 4.00 10.78 -2.81
C TYR A 145 3.62 11.50 -1.54
N GLU A 146 3.05 10.79 -0.60
CA GLU A 146 2.62 11.32 0.70
C GLU A 146 2.65 10.20 1.75
N CYS A 147 2.75 10.55 3.03
CA CYS A 147 2.68 9.55 4.09
C CYS A 147 1.28 8.94 4.19
N ALA A 148 1.18 7.65 4.50
CA ALA A 148 -0.09 6.93 4.63
C ALA A 148 -0.98 7.50 5.75
N GLY A 149 -0.40 8.07 6.81
CA GLY A 149 -1.11 8.62 7.97
C GLY A 149 -1.86 9.93 7.74
N GLY A 150 -1.73 10.57 6.55
CA GLY A 150 -2.40 11.85 6.24
C GLY A 150 -1.93 13.02 7.11
N SER A 151 -2.79 14.03 7.29
CA SER A 151 -2.43 15.31 7.92
C SER A 151 -2.46 15.35 9.46
N ALA A 152 -3.00 14.32 10.12
CA ALA A 152 -3.09 14.17 11.58
C ALA A 152 -3.39 15.50 12.34
N PRO A 153 -4.55 16.15 12.12
CA PRO A 153 -4.82 17.49 12.63
C PRO A 153 -4.87 17.56 14.16
N ASP A 154 -5.11 16.44 14.82
CA ASP A 154 -5.15 16.30 16.28
C ASP A 154 -3.80 16.48 16.96
N ILE A 155 -2.69 16.27 16.26
CA ILE A 155 -1.32 16.45 16.75
C ILE A 155 -0.59 17.64 16.09
N ALA A 156 -1.27 18.39 15.23
CA ALA A 156 -0.67 19.52 14.52
C ALA A 156 -0.12 20.57 15.52
N GLY A 157 1.10 21.06 15.26
CA GLY A 157 1.78 22.05 16.11
C GLY A 157 2.39 21.50 17.41
N GLN A 158 2.20 20.21 17.74
CA GLN A 158 2.74 19.61 18.97
C GLN A 158 4.18 19.10 18.84
N ASN A 159 4.76 19.10 17.64
CA ASN A 159 6.13 18.64 17.37
C ASN A 159 6.38 17.17 17.82
N ILE A 160 5.39 16.30 17.65
CA ILE A 160 5.44 14.89 18.06
C ILE A 160 5.23 13.90 16.91
N ALA A 161 4.88 14.38 15.72
CA ALA A 161 4.69 13.54 14.54
C ALA A 161 5.99 12.82 14.18
N ASN A 162 5.85 11.56 13.73
CA ASN A 162 6.97 10.80 13.20
C ASN A 162 7.20 11.18 11.73
N PRO A 163 8.37 11.73 11.36
CA PRO A 163 8.62 12.18 9.99
C PRO A 163 9.07 11.05 9.04
N ILE A 164 9.33 9.83 9.54
CA ILE A 164 9.94 8.74 8.78
C ILE A 164 9.09 8.39 7.55
N ALA A 165 7.76 8.32 7.69
CA ALA A 165 6.88 8.00 6.58
C ALA A 165 6.98 9.00 5.42
N GLU A 166 7.04 10.29 5.72
CA GLU A 166 7.18 11.34 4.70
C GLU A 166 8.57 11.31 4.04
N ILE A 167 9.62 11.07 4.82
CA ILE A 167 10.99 10.92 4.32
C ILE A 167 11.09 9.69 3.40
N LEU A 168 10.45 8.58 3.77
CA LEU A 168 10.40 7.37 2.93
C LEU A 168 9.55 7.58 1.67
N SER A 169 8.48 8.38 1.75
CA SER A 169 7.71 8.77 0.56
C SER A 169 8.57 9.58 -0.41
N ALA A 170 9.43 10.47 0.09
CA ALA A 170 10.40 11.19 -0.74
C ALA A 170 11.45 10.25 -1.34
N ALA A 171 11.94 9.24 -0.60
CA ALA A 171 12.83 8.22 -1.15
C ALA A 171 12.17 7.38 -2.26
N LEU A 172 10.89 7.01 -2.08
CA LEU A 172 10.11 6.37 -3.13
C LEU A 172 9.99 7.24 -4.38
N MET A 173 9.75 8.55 -4.23
CA MET A 173 9.70 9.50 -5.34
C MET A 173 11.02 9.52 -6.11
N LEU A 174 12.15 9.60 -5.43
CA LEU A 174 13.47 9.57 -6.04
C LEU A 174 13.69 8.26 -6.82
N ARG A 175 13.35 7.13 -6.22
CA ARG A 175 13.54 5.81 -6.82
C ARG A 175 12.64 5.59 -8.04
N LEU A 176 11.35 5.88 -7.91
CA LEU A 176 10.33 5.45 -8.88
C LEU A 176 10.08 6.48 -9.98
N SER A 177 10.05 7.79 -9.65
CA SER A 177 9.80 8.84 -10.65
C SER A 177 11.07 9.44 -11.24
N PHE A 178 12.15 9.52 -10.48
CA PHE A 178 13.40 10.14 -10.93
C PHE A 178 14.52 9.14 -11.24
N HIS A 179 14.33 7.86 -10.96
CA HIS A 179 15.34 6.78 -11.14
C HIS A 179 16.67 7.04 -10.39
N MET A 180 16.60 7.78 -9.30
CA MET A 180 17.72 8.14 -8.42
C MET A 180 17.85 7.12 -7.29
N THR A 181 18.25 5.90 -7.62
CA THR A 181 18.28 4.78 -6.68
C THR A 181 19.34 4.98 -5.58
N VAL A 182 20.51 5.53 -5.93
CA VAL A 182 21.60 5.75 -4.98
C VAL A 182 21.20 6.73 -3.88
N GLU A 183 20.52 7.81 -4.24
CA GLU A 183 20.04 8.82 -3.30
C GLU A 183 18.92 8.26 -2.42
N ALA A 184 18.00 7.48 -3.00
CA ALA A 184 16.95 6.79 -2.25
C ALA A 184 17.54 5.81 -1.23
N ASP A 185 18.51 4.98 -1.63
CA ASP A 185 19.20 4.04 -0.74
C ASP A 185 19.94 4.76 0.40
N ALA A 186 20.55 5.92 0.13
CA ALA A 186 21.22 6.71 1.14
C ALA A 186 20.25 7.25 2.19
N ILE A 187 19.05 7.69 1.78
CA ILE A 187 17.99 8.14 2.70
C ILE A 187 17.52 6.98 3.58
N GLU A 188 17.20 5.83 2.96
CA GLU A 188 16.74 4.64 3.68
C GLU A 188 17.79 4.15 4.69
N ALA A 189 19.07 4.11 4.28
CA ALA A 189 20.18 3.75 5.17
C ALA A 189 20.35 4.74 6.34
N ALA A 190 20.16 6.02 6.12
CA ALA A 190 20.21 7.04 7.17
C ALA A 190 19.10 6.83 8.21
N ILE A 191 17.88 6.49 7.79
CA ILE A 191 16.77 6.15 8.71
C ILE A 191 17.14 4.92 9.55
N VAL A 192 17.61 3.85 8.91
CA VAL A 192 18.03 2.63 9.64
C VAL A 192 19.08 2.97 10.67
N LYS A 193 20.10 3.77 10.30
CA LYS A 193 21.16 4.18 11.24
C LYS A 193 20.60 4.96 12.44
N VAL A 194 19.69 5.90 12.24
CA VAL A 194 19.08 6.67 13.33
C VAL A 194 18.31 5.74 14.28
N LEU A 195 17.61 4.75 13.74
CA LEU A 195 16.91 3.75 14.52
C LEU A 195 17.89 2.82 15.26
N ASP A 196 19.00 2.41 14.66
CA ASP A 196 20.04 1.58 15.29
C ASP A 196 20.78 2.33 16.40
N ASP A 197 20.99 3.64 16.25
CA ASP A 197 21.55 4.52 17.27
C ASP A 197 20.58 4.73 18.48
N GLY A 198 19.37 4.14 18.40
CA GLY A 198 18.38 4.10 19.48
C GLY A 198 17.41 5.29 19.51
N TYR A 199 17.46 6.19 18.52
CA TYR A 199 16.53 7.32 18.45
C TYR A 199 15.14 6.89 18.03
N ARG A 200 14.11 7.46 18.67
CA ARG A 200 12.69 7.12 18.44
C ARG A 200 11.80 8.35 18.64
N THR A 201 10.77 8.43 17.85
CA THR A 201 9.60 9.28 18.13
C THR A 201 8.65 8.58 19.10
N GLY A 202 7.66 9.30 19.63
CA GLY A 202 6.81 8.78 20.70
C GLY A 202 5.99 7.55 20.32
N ASP A 203 5.59 7.44 19.06
CA ASP A 203 4.75 6.37 18.49
C ASP A 203 5.49 5.01 18.35
N ILE A 204 6.81 5.05 18.17
CA ILE A 204 7.66 3.86 18.02
C ILE A 204 8.64 3.70 19.21
N MET A 205 8.33 4.32 20.35
CA MET A 205 9.21 4.28 21.53
C MET A 205 9.36 2.85 22.09
N THR A 206 10.59 2.48 22.36
CA THR A 206 10.95 1.21 23.02
C THR A 206 11.70 1.47 24.33
N PRO A 207 11.70 0.51 25.28
CA PRO A 207 12.50 0.63 26.51
C PRO A 207 13.97 0.92 26.20
N GLY A 208 14.53 1.97 26.79
CA GLY A 208 15.91 2.40 26.56
C GLY A 208 16.12 3.29 25.34
N GLY A 209 15.08 3.57 24.54
CA GLY A 209 15.15 4.44 23.39
C GLY A 209 15.34 5.93 23.77
N LYS A 210 16.02 6.65 22.89
CA LYS A 210 16.26 8.11 23.00
C LYS A 210 15.14 8.84 22.27
N ARG A 211 14.26 9.53 23.02
CA ARG A 211 13.13 10.24 22.42
C ARG A 211 13.58 11.47 21.61
N LEU A 212 13.09 11.58 20.41
CA LEU A 212 13.17 12.77 19.56
C LEU A 212 11.78 13.37 19.33
N SER A 213 11.77 14.66 19.10
CA SER A 213 10.63 15.38 18.46
C SER A 213 10.73 15.27 16.94
N CYS A 214 9.70 15.76 16.27
CA CYS A 214 9.66 15.86 14.81
C CYS A 214 10.79 16.74 14.28
#